data_bea086f2e2fb257c80c44950d4364a3b
#
_entry.id   bea086f2e2fb257c80c44950d4364a3b
#
_cell.length_a   1.000
_cell.length_b   1.000
_cell.length_c   1.000
_cell.angle_alpha   90.00
_cell.angle_beta   90.00
_cell.angle_gamma   90.00
#
_symmetry.space_group_name_H-M   'P 1'
#
loop_
_entity.id
_entity.type
_entity.pdbx_description
1 polymer ?
#
loop_
_entity_poly.entity_id
_entity_poly.type
_entity_poly.pdbx_seq_one_letter_code
_entity_poly.pdbx_strand_id
1 'polypeptide(L)'
;MPKNSVKIYTDGACSPNPGIGGWGAVLISEEHGLRTEISGSEVDTTNNRMELTAVIKALGALKKPCVVELFTDSSYVKNAFEQKWLKNWQIKGWKTKRGKPVANKDLWLHLLEVSHEHVVSWHWVKGHSGNPENDRCDELAVQARKDLVKTN
;
A
#
# COMPACT_ATOMS: atom_id res chain seq x y z
N MET A 1 1.25 26.27 -6.84
CA MET A 1 0.52 25.57 -5.78
C MET A 1 0.06 24.21 -6.26
N PRO A 2 0.46 23.15 -5.61
CA PRO A 2 -0.08 21.84 -5.98
C PRO A 2 -1.58 21.81 -5.66
N LYS A 3 -2.36 21.40 -6.63
CA LYS A 3 -3.80 21.21 -6.44
C LYS A 3 -4.01 19.80 -5.90
N ASN A 4 -4.99 19.67 -5.01
CA ASN A 4 -5.36 18.35 -4.47
C ASN A 4 -4.19 17.62 -3.81
N SER A 5 -3.53 18.27 -2.85
CA SER A 5 -2.48 17.64 -2.05
C SER A 5 -3.10 16.71 -1.02
N VAL A 6 -2.61 15.47 -0.97
CA VAL A 6 -3.11 14.43 -0.06
C VAL A 6 -1.94 13.72 0.59
N LYS A 7 -2.05 13.47 1.89
CA LYS A 7 -1.13 12.59 2.61
C LYS A 7 -1.81 11.25 2.79
N ILE A 8 -1.11 10.17 2.48
CA ILE A 8 -1.63 8.81 2.60
C ILE A 8 -0.68 7.99 3.48
N TYR A 9 -1.24 7.30 4.45
CA TYR A 9 -0.52 6.34 5.30
C TYR A 9 -1.12 4.96 5.03
N THR A 10 -0.28 3.93 4.94
CA THR A 10 -0.74 2.57 4.61
C THR A 10 -0.04 1.53 5.46
N ASP A 11 -0.72 0.40 5.70
CA ASP A 11 -0.11 -0.75 6.35
C ASP A 11 -0.87 -2.02 5.95
N GLY A 12 -0.21 -3.16 6.11
CA GLY A 12 -0.78 -4.47 5.85
C GLY A 12 -0.33 -5.48 6.89
N ALA A 13 -1.16 -6.47 7.15
CA ALA A 13 -0.89 -7.50 8.15
C ALA A 13 -1.46 -8.84 7.69
N CYS A 14 -0.68 -9.90 7.89
CA CYS A 14 -1.13 -11.26 7.56
C CYS A 14 -0.62 -12.21 8.65
N SER A 15 -1.52 -13.01 9.25
CA SER A 15 -1.15 -13.95 10.30
C SER A 15 -2.10 -15.15 10.31
N PRO A 16 -1.59 -16.38 10.12
CA PRO A 16 -0.22 -16.69 9.73
C PRO A 16 0.11 -16.14 8.34
N ASN A 17 1.38 -16.05 8.00
CA ASN A 17 1.83 -15.53 6.70
C ASN A 17 2.48 -16.69 5.90
N PRO A 18 1.86 -17.24 4.82
CA PRO A 18 0.59 -16.81 4.22
C PRO A 18 -0.65 -17.22 5.02
N GLY A 19 -1.77 -16.54 4.76
CA GLY A 19 -3.02 -16.84 5.41
C GLY A 19 -4.02 -15.71 5.26
N ILE A 20 -4.83 -15.48 6.29
CA ILE A 20 -5.79 -14.39 6.30
C ILE A 20 -5.07 -13.09 6.60
N GLY A 21 -5.31 -12.09 5.76
CA GLY A 21 -4.67 -10.79 5.91
C GLY A 21 -5.66 -9.64 5.90
N GLY A 22 -5.18 -8.48 6.39
CA GLY A 22 -5.90 -7.24 6.35
C GLY A 22 -4.99 -6.10 5.92
N TRP A 23 -5.60 -5.01 5.50
CA TRP A 23 -4.89 -3.79 5.13
C TRP A 23 -5.64 -2.58 5.64
N GLY A 24 -4.92 -1.49 5.84
CA GLY A 24 -5.51 -0.24 6.28
C GLY A 24 -4.81 0.95 5.67
N ALA A 25 -5.56 2.03 5.48
CA ALA A 25 -5.02 3.28 4.98
C ALA A 25 -5.75 4.47 5.58
N VAL A 26 -5.00 5.56 5.77
CA VAL A 26 -5.53 6.84 6.23
C VAL A 26 -5.18 7.87 5.16
N LEU A 27 -6.19 8.57 4.67
CA LEU A 27 -6.06 9.60 3.65
C LEU A 27 -6.42 10.95 4.26
N ILE A 28 -5.50 11.92 4.14
CA ILE A 28 -5.68 13.23 4.75
C ILE A 28 -5.53 14.31 3.70
N SER A 29 -6.57 15.12 3.55
CA SER A 29 -6.52 16.35 2.77
C SER A 29 -6.56 17.51 3.75
N GLU A 30 -5.41 18.07 4.06
CA GLU A 30 -5.32 19.19 4.99
C GLU A 30 -6.02 20.43 4.45
N GLU A 31 -5.91 20.62 3.14
CA GLU A 31 -6.56 21.75 2.44
C GLU A 31 -8.08 21.76 2.66
N HIS A 32 -8.71 20.60 2.65
CA HIS A 32 -10.17 20.48 2.80
C HIS A 32 -10.60 20.03 4.20
N GLY A 33 -9.65 19.86 5.12
CA GLY A 33 -9.95 19.41 6.47
C GLY A 33 -10.54 18.00 6.52
N LEU A 34 -10.22 17.16 5.55
CA LEU A 34 -10.78 15.80 5.44
C LEU A 34 -9.77 14.75 5.88
N ARG A 35 -10.27 13.77 6.61
CA ARG A 35 -9.51 12.60 7.00
C ARG A 35 -10.40 11.37 6.83
N THR A 36 -9.94 10.42 6.03
CA THR A 36 -10.70 9.21 5.71
C THR A 36 -9.88 7.98 6.05
N GLU A 37 -10.53 7.00 6.66
CA GLU A 37 -9.92 5.70 6.94
C GLU A 37 -10.60 4.66 6.07
N ILE A 38 -9.78 3.80 5.43
CA ILE A 38 -10.28 2.67 4.67
C ILE A 38 -9.53 1.41 5.08
N SER A 39 -10.19 0.26 4.97
CA SER A 39 -9.59 -1.02 5.33
C SER A 39 -10.28 -2.15 4.58
N GLY A 40 -9.63 -3.31 4.57
CA GLY A 40 -10.20 -4.50 3.97
C GLY A 40 -9.39 -5.72 4.34
N SER A 41 -9.83 -6.89 3.87
CA SER A 41 -9.21 -8.16 4.21
C SER A 41 -9.33 -9.16 3.06
N GLU A 42 -8.48 -10.19 3.10
CA GLU A 42 -8.49 -11.28 2.12
C GLU A 42 -8.21 -12.60 2.83
N VAL A 43 -8.87 -13.67 2.37
CA VAL A 43 -8.79 -14.98 3.02
C VAL A 43 -7.51 -15.74 2.73
N ASP A 44 -6.88 -15.47 1.59
CA ASP A 44 -5.69 -16.22 1.14
C ASP A 44 -4.69 -15.23 0.55
N THR A 45 -3.78 -14.76 1.38
CA THR A 45 -2.89 -13.69 0.98
C THR A 45 -1.54 -13.77 1.73
N THR A 46 -0.71 -12.75 1.57
CA THR A 46 0.57 -12.60 2.25
C THR A 46 0.72 -11.19 2.79
N ASN A 47 1.67 -11.02 3.69
CA ASN A 47 2.00 -9.70 4.22
C ASN A 47 2.33 -8.71 3.10
N ASN A 48 3.21 -9.12 2.16
CA ASN A 48 3.61 -8.26 1.04
C ASN A 48 2.42 -7.87 0.15
N ARG A 49 1.51 -8.82 -0.10
CA ARG A 49 0.31 -8.49 -0.89
C ARG A 49 -0.59 -7.49 -0.17
N MET A 50 -0.71 -7.61 1.15
CA MET A 50 -1.52 -6.67 1.94
C MET A 50 -0.89 -5.27 1.96
N GLU A 51 0.43 -5.18 2.04
CA GLU A 51 1.15 -3.91 1.95
C GLU A 51 0.88 -3.22 0.60
N LEU A 52 0.97 -3.96 -0.49
CA LEU A 52 0.68 -3.43 -1.82
C LEU A 52 -0.79 -3.06 -1.99
N THR A 53 -1.67 -3.90 -1.50
CA THR A 53 -3.13 -3.69 -1.60
C THR A 53 -3.54 -2.40 -0.89
N ALA A 54 -2.98 -2.13 0.28
CA ALA A 54 -3.26 -0.88 1.00
C ALA A 54 -2.94 0.35 0.14
N VAL A 55 -1.78 0.35 -0.51
CA VAL A 55 -1.36 1.45 -1.40
C VAL A 55 -2.30 1.57 -2.59
N ILE A 56 -2.60 0.44 -3.24
CA ILE A 56 -3.48 0.41 -4.42
C ILE A 56 -4.87 0.95 -4.08
N LYS A 57 -5.45 0.48 -2.97
CA LYS A 57 -6.79 0.89 -2.55
C LYS A 57 -6.83 2.37 -2.17
N ALA A 58 -5.78 2.86 -1.51
CA ALA A 58 -5.69 4.26 -1.12
C ALA A 58 -5.60 5.17 -2.36
N LEU A 59 -4.70 4.88 -3.29
CA LEU A 59 -4.58 5.66 -4.52
C LEU A 59 -5.83 5.56 -5.38
N GLY A 60 -6.43 4.36 -5.45
CA GLY A 60 -7.66 4.14 -6.20
C GLY A 60 -8.89 4.84 -5.61
N ALA A 61 -8.83 5.25 -4.35
CA ALA A 61 -9.91 5.99 -3.71
C ALA A 61 -9.93 7.47 -4.10
N LEU A 62 -8.83 7.97 -4.67
CA LEU A 62 -8.74 9.36 -5.11
C LEU A 62 -9.50 9.55 -6.41
N LYS A 63 -10.41 10.52 -6.44
CA LYS A 63 -11.30 10.74 -7.58
C LYS A 63 -10.78 11.74 -8.60
N LYS A 64 -9.69 12.43 -8.27
CA LYS A 64 -9.07 13.44 -9.13
C LYS A 64 -7.56 13.26 -9.09
N PRO A 65 -6.83 13.74 -10.12
CA PRO A 65 -5.37 13.74 -10.04
C PRO A 65 -4.91 14.53 -8.81
N CYS A 66 -4.02 13.92 -8.06
CA CYS A 66 -3.52 14.48 -6.79
C CYS A 66 -2.01 14.50 -6.74
N VAL A 67 -1.47 15.40 -5.92
CA VAL A 67 -0.09 15.33 -5.48
C VAL A 67 -0.11 14.61 -4.14
N VAL A 68 0.50 13.44 -4.09
CA VAL A 68 0.39 12.52 -2.95
C VAL A 68 1.73 12.36 -2.25
N GLU A 69 1.73 12.54 -0.93
CA GLU A 69 2.83 12.10 -0.08
C GLU A 69 2.37 10.79 0.56
N LEU A 70 3.02 9.70 0.20
CA LEU A 70 2.63 8.38 0.68
C LEU A 70 3.65 7.84 1.68
N PHE A 71 3.17 7.50 2.87
CA PHE A 71 3.98 7.03 3.98
C PHE A 71 3.72 5.55 4.23
N THR A 72 4.78 4.75 4.25
CA THR A 72 4.68 3.31 4.54
C THR A 72 5.92 2.86 5.31
N ASP A 73 5.74 1.83 6.13
CA ASP A 73 6.85 1.18 6.84
C ASP A 73 7.29 -0.12 6.13
N SER A 74 6.68 -0.44 4.99
CA SER A 74 6.99 -1.66 4.25
C SER A 74 8.36 -1.61 3.61
N SER A 75 9.27 -2.45 4.09
CA SER A 75 10.59 -2.60 3.46
C SER A 75 10.48 -3.20 2.06
N TYR A 76 9.48 -4.04 1.83
CA TYR A 76 9.22 -4.64 0.51
C TYR A 76 8.92 -3.57 -0.54
N VAL A 77 8.01 -2.65 -0.23
CA VAL A 77 7.66 -1.53 -1.12
C VAL A 77 8.85 -0.59 -1.27
N LYS A 78 9.49 -0.25 -0.16
CA LYS A 78 10.68 0.61 -0.14
C LYS A 78 11.76 0.08 -1.08
N ASN A 79 12.12 -1.19 -0.92
CA ASN A 79 13.19 -1.79 -1.70
C ASN A 79 12.87 -1.85 -3.20
N ALA A 80 11.61 -2.06 -3.55
CA ALA A 80 11.20 -2.08 -4.95
C ALA A 80 11.49 -0.75 -5.65
N PHE A 81 11.32 0.36 -4.94
CA PHE A 81 11.61 1.68 -5.49
C PHE A 81 13.07 2.05 -5.37
N GLU A 82 13.70 1.88 -4.21
CA GLU A 82 15.09 2.24 -3.99
C GLU A 82 16.06 1.41 -4.83
N GLN A 83 15.79 0.11 -4.99
CA GLN A 83 16.65 -0.79 -5.76
C GLN A 83 16.23 -0.90 -7.23
N LYS A 84 15.28 -0.06 -7.64
CA LYS A 84 14.80 0.02 -9.03
C LYS A 84 14.26 -1.30 -9.56
N TRP A 85 13.66 -2.13 -8.70
CA TRP A 85 13.08 -3.41 -9.11
C TRP A 85 12.01 -3.21 -10.18
N LEU A 86 11.12 -2.23 -9.99
CA LEU A 86 10.03 -1.97 -10.95
C LEU A 86 10.54 -1.65 -12.33
N LYS A 87 11.56 -0.78 -12.43
CA LYS A 87 12.16 -0.42 -13.71
C LYS A 87 12.81 -1.63 -14.36
N ASN A 88 13.54 -2.43 -13.59
CA ASN A 88 14.20 -3.63 -14.10
C ASN A 88 13.17 -4.66 -14.57
N TRP A 89 12.10 -4.86 -13.82
CA TRP A 89 11.04 -5.79 -14.22
C TRP A 89 10.36 -5.37 -15.52
N GLN A 90 10.09 -4.08 -15.68
CA GLN A 90 9.51 -3.56 -16.92
C GLN A 90 10.42 -3.82 -18.13
N ILE A 91 11.71 -3.60 -17.97
CA ILE A 91 12.70 -3.85 -19.03
C ILE A 91 12.79 -5.34 -19.36
N LYS A 92 12.72 -6.21 -18.35
CA LYS A 92 12.88 -7.66 -18.51
C LYS A 92 11.58 -8.41 -18.74
N GLY A 93 10.48 -7.72 -18.99
CA GLY A 93 9.17 -8.35 -19.25
C GLY A 93 8.57 -9.02 -18.02
N TRP A 94 8.85 -8.50 -16.83
CA TRP A 94 8.30 -9.01 -15.55
C TRP A 94 8.71 -10.42 -15.22
N LYS A 95 9.94 -10.77 -15.55
CA LYS A 95 10.52 -12.08 -15.24
C LYS A 95 11.75 -11.91 -14.35
N THR A 96 11.96 -12.88 -13.46
CA THR A 96 13.17 -12.94 -12.64
C THR A 96 14.36 -13.37 -13.50
N LYS A 97 15.55 -13.34 -12.92
CA LYS A 97 16.77 -13.79 -13.59
C LYS A 97 16.67 -15.23 -14.06
N ARG A 98 15.86 -16.05 -13.37
CA ARG A 98 15.64 -17.46 -13.73
C ARG A 98 14.49 -17.67 -14.71
N GLY A 99 13.93 -16.59 -15.24
CA GLY A 99 12.84 -16.66 -16.21
C GLY A 99 11.47 -16.92 -15.61
N LYS A 100 11.33 -16.89 -14.28
CA LYS A 100 10.04 -17.07 -13.61
C LYS A 100 9.31 -15.73 -13.50
N PRO A 101 7.95 -15.74 -13.46
CA PRO A 101 7.20 -14.50 -13.26
C PRO A 101 7.58 -13.82 -11.96
N VAL A 102 7.60 -12.50 -11.95
CA VAL A 102 7.86 -11.72 -10.75
C VAL A 102 6.72 -11.93 -9.75
N ALA A 103 7.06 -12.19 -8.49
CA ALA A 103 6.07 -12.35 -7.43
C ALA A 103 5.21 -11.09 -7.32
N ASN A 104 3.89 -11.30 -7.14
CA ASN A 104 2.93 -10.21 -6.99
C ASN A 104 2.84 -9.28 -8.21
N LYS A 105 3.20 -9.78 -9.39
CA LYS A 105 3.16 -9.00 -10.63
C LYS A 105 1.79 -8.32 -10.83
N ASP A 106 0.70 -9.04 -10.55
CA ASP A 106 -0.65 -8.52 -10.68
C ASP A 106 -0.85 -7.23 -9.86
N LEU A 107 -0.37 -7.22 -8.62
CA LEU A 107 -0.48 -6.06 -7.75
C LEU A 107 0.46 -4.94 -8.17
N TRP A 108 1.68 -5.25 -8.60
CA TRP A 108 2.61 -4.23 -9.07
C TRP A 108 2.10 -3.53 -10.31
N LEU A 109 1.51 -4.27 -11.25
CA LEU A 109 0.89 -3.68 -12.44
C LEU A 109 -0.29 -2.79 -12.07
N HIS A 110 -1.12 -3.23 -11.12
CA HIS A 110 -2.26 -2.44 -10.65
C HIS A 110 -1.78 -1.16 -9.95
N LEU A 111 -0.72 -1.26 -9.14
CA LEU A 111 -0.13 -0.10 -8.48
C LEU A 111 0.32 0.95 -9.50
N LEU A 112 1.02 0.53 -10.55
CA LEU A 112 1.47 1.44 -11.60
C LEU A 112 0.28 2.11 -12.29
N GLU A 113 -0.78 1.35 -12.55
CA GLU A 113 -1.99 1.86 -13.17
C GLU A 113 -2.68 2.95 -12.33
N VAL A 114 -2.92 2.67 -11.03
CA VAL A 114 -3.60 3.63 -10.16
C VAL A 114 -2.75 4.83 -9.80
N SER A 115 -1.42 4.71 -9.87
CA SER A 115 -0.52 5.82 -9.57
C SER A 115 -0.28 6.73 -10.76
N HIS A 116 -0.62 6.29 -11.98
CA HIS A 116 -0.30 6.99 -13.22
C HIS A 116 -0.83 8.44 -13.27
N GLU A 117 -2.02 8.67 -12.74
CA GLU A 117 -2.65 10.00 -12.75
C GLU A 117 -2.16 10.93 -11.66
N HIS A 118 -1.37 10.41 -10.71
CA HIS A 118 -0.96 11.17 -9.54
C HIS A 118 0.54 11.40 -9.54
N VAL A 119 0.96 12.47 -8.85
CA VAL A 119 2.38 12.68 -8.55
C VAL A 119 2.60 12.17 -7.14
N VAL A 120 3.26 11.01 -7.03
CA VAL A 120 3.45 10.33 -5.75
C VAL A 120 4.89 10.49 -5.27
N SER A 121 5.04 11.03 -4.06
CA SER A 121 6.32 11.05 -3.36
C SER A 121 6.27 10.01 -2.26
N TRP A 122 7.26 9.12 -2.23
CA TRP A 122 7.32 8.01 -1.29
C TRP A 122 8.13 8.38 -0.07
N HIS A 123 7.57 8.17 1.12
CA HIS A 123 8.22 8.44 2.40
C HIS A 123 8.22 7.17 3.23
N TRP A 124 9.39 6.80 3.70
CA TRP A 124 9.55 5.58 4.50
C TRP A 124 9.57 5.95 5.96
N VAL A 125 8.65 5.36 6.73
CA VAL A 125 8.56 5.56 8.16
C VAL A 125 8.95 4.27 8.86
N LYS A 126 9.52 4.41 10.05
CA LYS A 126 9.87 3.24 10.86
C LYS A 126 8.60 2.71 11.52
N GLY A 127 8.33 1.41 11.38
CA GLY A 127 7.18 0.78 12.01
C GLY A 127 7.23 0.89 13.52
N HIS A 128 6.08 1.13 14.14
CA HIS A 128 5.92 1.23 15.59
C HIS A 128 6.83 2.29 16.24
N SER A 129 7.08 3.38 15.51
CA SER A 129 7.95 4.46 15.98
C SER A 129 7.21 5.64 16.59
N GLY A 130 5.91 5.44 16.90
CA GLY A 130 5.10 6.50 17.51
C GLY A 130 4.44 7.46 16.53
N ASN A 131 4.44 7.14 15.23
CA ASN A 131 3.70 7.91 14.24
C ASN A 131 2.20 7.55 14.36
N PRO A 132 1.34 8.48 14.81
CA PRO A 132 -0.08 8.14 15.07
C PRO A 132 -0.83 7.59 13.87
N GLU A 133 -0.59 8.12 12.69
CA GLU A 133 -1.32 7.68 11.50
C GLU A 133 -0.82 6.32 11.03
N ASN A 134 0.48 6.08 11.12
CA ASN A 134 1.04 4.76 10.79
C ASN A 134 0.50 3.71 11.77
N ASP A 135 0.47 4.03 13.06
CA ASP A 135 -0.08 3.14 14.08
C ASP A 135 -1.58 2.87 13.83
N ARG A 136 -2.31 3.90 13.38
CA ARG A 136 -3.73 3.72 13.06
C ARG A 136 -3.93 2.76 11.88
N CYS A 137 -3.07 2.84 10.87
CA CYS A 137 -3.12 1.92 9.73
C CYS A 137 -2.89 0.48 10.17
N ASP A 138 -1.96 0.26 11.10
CA ASP A 138 -1.71 -1.06 11.67
C ASP A 138 -2.96 -1.57 12.40
N GLU A 139 -3.59 -0.75 13.22
CA GLU A 139 -4.83 -1.11 13.91
C GLU A 139 -5.94 -1.49 12.93
N LEU A 140 -6.11 -0.70 11.86
CA LEU A 140 -7.11 -0.97 10.83
C LEU A 140 -6.85 -2.31 10.14
N ALA A 141 -5.59 -2.57 9.77
CA ALA A 141 -5.20 -3.81 9.11
C ALA A 141 -5.44 -5.02 10.01
N VAL A 142 -5.02 -4.95 11.25
CA VAL A 142 -5.19 -6.04 12.23
C VAL A 142 -6.67 -6.28 12.51
N GLN A 143 -7.46 -5.23 12.68
CA GLN A 143 -8.88 -5.37 12.95
C GLN A 143 -9.63 -5.98 11.76
N ALA A 144 -9.32 -5.54 10.54
CA ALA A 144 -9.93 -6.10 9.33
C ALA A 144 -9.63 -7.61 9.21
N ARG A 145 -8.39 -8.02 9.49
CA ARG A 145 -8.01 -9.43 9.51
C ARG A 145 -8.80 -10.21 10.55
N LYS A 146 -8.88 -9.69 11.76
CA LYS A 146 -9.60 -10.34 12.86
C LYS A 146 -11.09 -10.50 12.56
N ASP A 147 -11.69 -9.49 11.95
CA ASP A 147 -13.12 -9.53 11.59
C ASP A 147 -13.37 -10.63 10.55
N LEU A 148 -12.47 -10.80 9.59
CA LEU A 148 -12.60 -11.86 8.59
C LEU A 148 -12.45 -13.25 9.23
N VAL A 149 -11.55 -13.42 10.19
CA VAL A 149 -11.38 -14.67 10.92
C VAL A 149 -12.68 -15.05 11.63
N LYS A 150 -13.39 -14.10 12.22
CA LYS A 150 -14.67 -14.36 12.93
C LYS A 150 -15.78 -14.82 12.00
N THR A 151 -15.76 -14.40 10.73
CA THR A 151 -16.82 -14.73 9.77
C THR A 151 -16.53 -16.00 8.98
N ASN A 152 -15.32 -16.50 9.06
CA ASN A 152 -14.92 -17.77 8.48
C ASN A 152 -14.94 -18.86 9.56
#